data_14ea1dec5401b380257b2188e7be6b9b
#
_entry.id   14ea1dec5401b380257b2188e7be6b9b
#
_cell.length_a   1.000
_cell.length_b   1.000
_cell.length_c   1.000
_cell.angle_alpha   90.00
_cell.angle_beta   90.00
_cell.angle_gamma   90.00
#
_symmetry.space_group_name_H-M   'P 1'
#
loop_
_entity.id
_entity.type
_entity.pdbx_description
1 polymer ?
#
loop_
_entity_poly.entity_id
_entity_poly.type
_entity_poly.pdbx_seq_one_letter_code
_entity_poly.pdbx_strand_id
1 'polypeptide(L)'
;MWEKVIETIAYLKSKGLRVDAIGWQAHLRINSLSKEELDYLDYLIDWAHTNNLEFHITELNLWVQDEITDLDSIQNVQSNIYQKLVNKLISKKNNGVIALNFWGLKDRNGRQKHNKNILSIYDRNLNPNPCLETIKSCFNNGE
;
A
#
# COMPACT_ATOMS: atom_id res chain seq x y z
N MET A 1 10.77 10.15 8.08
CA MET A 1 10.67 10.24 6.59
C MET A 1 9.52 11.16 6.19
N TRP A 2 8.32 10.98 6.69
CA TRP A 2 7.13 11.78 6.31
C TRP A 2 7.21 13.26 6.74
N GLU A 3 7.83 13.58 7.88
CA GLU A 3 8.07 14.97 8.28
C GLU A 3 8.75 15.79 7.17
N LYS A 4 9.79 15.20 6.55
CA LYS A 4 10.46 15.85 5.41
C LYS A 4 9.57 16.02 4.18
N VAL A 5 8.65 15.10 3.93
CA VAL A 5 7.66 15.23 2.85
C VAL A 5 6.71 16.40 3.14
N ILE A 6 6.19 16.49 4.38
CA ILE A 6 5.33 17.58 4.84
C ILE A 6 6.05 18.93 4.70
N GLU A 7 7.29 19.03 5.18
CA GLU A 7 8.12 20.23 5.07
C GLU A 7 8.36 20.61 3.60
N THR A 8 8.65 19.63 2.75
CA THR A 8 8.85 19.86 1.30
C THR A 8 7.60 20.40 0.64
N ILE A 9 6.43 19.83 0.96
CA ILE A 9 5.15 20.31 0.41
C ILE A 9 4.87 21.76 0.87
N ALA A 10 5.09 22.03 2.16
CA ALA A 10 4.92 23.39 2.69
C ALA A 10 5.85 24.38 1.99
N TYR A 11 7.12 24.00 1.76
CA TYR A 11 8.07 24.81 1.00
C TYR A 11 7.61 25.05 -0.44
N LEU A 12 7.20 24.00 -1.18
CA LEU A 12 6.73 24.15 -2.55
C LEU A 12 5.51 25.08 -2.65
N LYS A 13 4.53 24.88 -1.77
CA LYS A 13 3.35 25.76 -1.69
C LYS A 13 3.73 27.22 -1.36
N SER A 14 4.72 27.44 -0.48
CA SER A 14 5.21 28.79 -0.16
C SER A 14 5.86 29.51 -1.36
N LYS A 15 6.30 28.74 -2.36
CA LYS A 15 6.83 29.27 -3.64
C LYS A 15 5.76 29.43 -4.72
N GLY A 16 4.50 29.24 -4.38
CA GLY A 16 3.38 29.32 -5.34
C GLY A 16 3.31 28.12 -6.29
N LEU A 17 4.02 27.02 -5.99
CA LEU A 17 3.97 25.81 -6.79
C LEU A 17 2.76 24.96 -6.42
N ARG A 18 2.12 24.40 -7.43
CA ARG A 18 0.98 23.50 -7.27
C ARG A 18 1.45 22.12 -6.80
N VAL A 19 0.82 21.61 -5.75
CA VAL A 19 0.96 20.24 -5.27
C VAL A 19 -0.44 19.71 -4.99
N ASP A 20 -0.83 18.64 -5.68
CA ASP A 20 -2.19 18.10 -5.62
C ASP A 20 -2.29 16.78 -4.83
N ALA A 21 -1.20 16.02 -4.74
CA ALA A 21 -1.22 14.72 -4.09
C ALA A 21 0.08 14.41 -3.37
N ILE A 22 -0.01 13.48 -2.42
CA ILE A 22 1.14 12.76 -1.87
C ILE A 22 1.04 11.28 -2.19
N GLY A 23 2.18 10.63 -2.41
CA GLY A 23 2.27 9.21 -2.76
C GLY A 23 3.12 8.42 -1.77
N TRP A 24 2.63 7.25 -1.40
CA TRP A 24 3.38 6.25 -0.67
C TRP A 24 3.58 5.02 -1.54
N GLN A 25 4.83 4.59 -1.73
CA GLN A 25 5.15 3.42 -2.55
C GLN A 25 4.57 2.12 -1.96
N ALA A 26 4.50 2.01 -0.63
CA ALA A 26 3.91 0.85 0.06
C ALA A 26 4.55 -0.50 -0.35
N HIS A 27 5.89 -0.54 -0.42
CA HIS A 27 6.62 -1.81 -0.50
C HIS A 27 6.62 -2.48 0.86
N LEU A 28 5.61 -3.31 1.10
CA LEU A 28 5.34 -3.93 2.39
C LEU A 28 6.19 -5.18 2.61
N ARG A 29 6.31 -5.57 3.87
CA ARG A 29 6.91 -6.82 4.32
C ARG A 29 5.89 -7.61 5.13
N ILE A 30 6.17 -8.88 5.42
CA ILE A 30 5.27 -9.76 6.18
C ILE A 30 4.89 -9.24 7.57
N ASN A 31 5.72 -8.37 8.15
CA ASN A 31 5.48 -7.75 9.46
C ASN A 31 4.96 -6.30 9.36
N SER A 32 4.64 -5.82 8.15
CA SER A 32 4.13 -4.47 7.94
C SER A 32 2.69 -4.32 8.43
N LEU A 33 2.30 -3.08 8.66
CA LEU A 33 0.97 -2.66 9.14
C LEU A 33 0.68 -3.17 10.55
N SER A 34 1.67 -2.97 11.45
CA SER A 34 1.41 -2.99 12.89
C SER A 34 0.33 -1.96 13.25
N LYS A 35 -0.18 -2.03 14.48
CA LYS A 35 -1.18 -1.06 14.93
C LYS A 35 -0.65 0.37 14.83
N GLU A 36 0.59 0.60 15.26
CA GLU A 36 1.25 1.91 15.25
C GLU A 36 1.43 2.43 13.81
N GLU A 37 1.80 1.55 12.87
CA GLU A 37 1.94 1.91 11.46
C GLU A 37 0.59 2.25 10.82
N LEU A 38 -0.48 1.54 11.19
CA LEU A 38 -1.83 1.84 10.74
C LEU A 38 -2.37 3.16 11.34
N ASP A 39 -2.10 3.43 12.61
CA ASP A 39 -2.47 4.68 13.26
C ASP A 39 -1.72 5.87 12.61
N TYR A 40 -0.45 5.66 12.25
CA TYR A 40 0.33 6.67 11.54
C TYR A 40 -0.13 6.87 10.09
N LEU A 41 -0.49 5.82 9.38
CA LEU A 41 -1.09 5.92 8.05
C LEU A 41 -2.40 6.71 8.09
N ASP A 42 -3.23 6.46 9.11
CA ASP A 42 -4.45 7.19 9.37
C ASP A 42 -4.21 8.70 9.49
N TYR A 43 -3.24 9.07 10.33
CA TYR A 43 -2.80 10.44 10.49
C TYR A 43 -2.34 11.08 9.17
N LEU A 44 -1.56 10.36 8.35
CA LEU A 44 -1.05 10.87 7.07
C LEU A 44 -2.16 11.12 6.05
N ILE A 45 -3.14 10.22 5.98
CA ILE A 45 -4.28 10.38 5.07
C ILE A 45 -5.11 11.60 5.50
N ASP A 46 -5.41 11.72 6.80
CA ASP A 46 -6.14 12.86 7.33
C ASP A 46 -5.39 14.18 7.13
N TRP A 47 -4.08 14.17 7.34
CA TRP A 47 -3.24 15.33 7.08
C TRP A 47 -3.30 15.73 5.59
N ALA A 48 -3.19 14.78 4.66
CA ALA A 48 -3.28 15.05 3.24
C ALA A 48 -4.62 15.72 2.89
N HIS A 49 -5.72 15.10 3.28
CA HIS A 49 -7.06 15.62 3.00
C HIS A 49 -7.32 17.00 3.63
N THR A 50 -6.89 17.22 4.88
CA THR A 50 -7.01 18.52 5.55
C THR A 50 -6.21 19.62 4.83
N ASN A 51 -5.13 19.25 4.13
CA ASN A 51 -4.32 20.17 3.34
C ASN A 51 -4.74 20.24 1.85
N ASN A 52 -5.91 19.74 1.49
CA ASN A 52 -6.42 19.65 0.13
C ASN A 52 -5.48 18.90 -0.82
N LEU A 53 -4.94 17.78 -0.35
CA LEU A 53 -4.11 16.88 -1.14
C LEU A 53 -4.79 15.51 -1.25
N GLU A 54 -4.67 14.89 -2.40
CA GLU A 54 -5.02 13.49 -2.59
C GLU A 54 -3.97 12.59 -1.89
N PHE A 55 -4.36 11.39 -1.45
CA PHE A 55 -3.45 10.39 -0.91
C PHE A 55 -3.41 9.17 -1.81
N HIS A 56 -2.21 8.83 -2.31
CA HIS A 56 -2.04 7.72 -3.25
C HIS A 56 -1.12 6.64 -2.71
N ILE A 57 -1.57 5.38 -2.77
CA ILE A 57 -0.66 4.23 -2.76
C ILE A 57 -0.19 4.04 -4.20
N THR A 58 1.11 4.16 -4.45
CA THR A 58 1.63 4.23 -5.82
C THR A 58 2.20 2.92 -6.33
N GLU A 59 2.69 2.03 -5.43
CA GLU A 59 3.49 0.88 -5.82
C GLU A 59 3.28 -0.34 -4.88
N LEU A 60 2.04 -0.61 -4.47
CA LEU A 60 1.76 -1.70 -3.52
C LEU A 60 2.31 -3.04 -4.01
N ASN A 61 3.15 -3.65 -3.21
CA ASN A 61 3.56 -5.05 -3.31
C ASN A 61 3.98 -5.60 -1.94
N LEU A 62 4.15 -6.92 -1.85
CA LEU A 62 4.66 -7.59 -0.65
C LEU A 62 6.02 -8.24 -0.95
N TRP A 63 7.02 -7.88 -0.17
CA TRP A 63 8.35 -8.47 -0.22
C TRP A 63 8.46 -9.59 0.82
N VAL A 64 8.86 -10.78 0.35
CA VAL A 64 9.05 -11.97 1.17
C VAL A 64 10.50 -12.40 1.11
N GLN A 65 11.10 -12.69 2.26
CA GLN A 65 12.43 -13.29 2.34
C GLN A 65 12.34 -14.81 2.08
N ASP A 66 13.39 -15.39 1.50
CA ASP A 66 13.40 -16.80 1.04
C ASP A 66 13.19 -17.87 2.12
N GLU A 67 13.21 -17.49 3.39
CA GLU A 67 13.08 -18.43 4.52
C GLU A 67 11.65 -18.99 4.70
N ILE A 68 10.66 -18.41 4.01
CA ILE A 68 9.26 -18.88 4.08
C ILE A 68 9.03 -19.88 2.94
N THR A 69 8.97 -21.16 3.27
CA THR A 69 8.81 -22.27 2.31
C THR A 69 7.35 -22.65 2.05
N ASP A 70 6.43 -22.20 2.90
CA ASP A 70 5.00 -22.50 2.78
C ASP A 70 4.27 -21.36 2.06
N LEU A 71 3.90 -21.62 0.80
CA LEU A 71 3.22 -20.64 -0.06
C LEU A 71 1.84 -20.26 0.48
N ASP A 72 1.09 -21.21 1.04
CA ASP A 72 -0.26 -20.92 1.55
C ASP A 72 -0.22 -19.98 2.75
N SER A 73 0.74 -20.19 3.65
CA SER A 73 0.97 -19.26 4.77
C SER A 73 1.33 -17.86 4.29
N ILE A 74 2.18 -17.75 3.25
CA ILE A 74 2.57 -16.44 2.68
C ILE A 74 1.38 -15.75 2.04
N GLN A 75 0.55 -16.44 1.28
CA GLN A 75 -0.64 -15.89 0.63
C GLN A 75 -1.69 -15.45 1.65
N ASN A 76 -1.84 -16.18 2.76
CA ASN A 76 -2.69 -15.77 3.87
C ASN A 76 -2.19 -14.50 4.55
N VAL A 77 -0.89 -14.40 4.78
CA VAL A 77 -0.27 -13.17 5.33
C VAL A 77 -0.46 -11.99 4.37
N GLN A 78 -0.25 -12.19 3.08
CA GLN A 78 -0.49 -11.16 2.06
C GLN A 78 -1.95 -10.67 2.08
N SER A 79 -2.89 -11.60 2.08
CA SER A 79 -4.33 -11.29 2.12
C SER A 79 -4.68 -10.47 3.36
N ASN A 80 -4.19 -10.87 4.54
CA ASN A 80 -4.42 -10.15 5.79
C ASN A 80 -3.83 -8.73 5.78
N ILE A 81 -2.61 -8.55 5.26
CA ILE A 81 -1.95 -7.24 5.17
C ILE A 81 -2.73 -6.34 4.21
N TYR A 82 -3.11 -6.86 3.04
CA TYR A 82 -3.87 -6.10 2.05
C TYR A 82 -5.27 -5.74 2.55
N GLN A 83 -5.94 -6.66 3.29
CA GLN A 83 -7.23 -6.38 3.92
C GLN A 83 -7.13 -5.19 4.90
N LYS A 84 -6.11 -5.20 5.79
CA LYS A 84 -5.90 -4.10 6.73
C LYS A 84 -5.70 -2.77 6.01
N LEU A 85 -4.84 -2.76 4.98
CA LEU A 85 -4.55 -1.56 4.20
C LEU A 85 -5.80 -1.05 3.49
N VAL A 86 -6.48 -1.92 2.72
CA VAL A 86 -7.65 -1.53 1.92
C VAL A 86 -8.80 -1.05 2.81
N ASN A 87 -9.08 -1.75 3.92
CA ASN A 87 -10.10 -1.29 4.87
C ASN A 87 -9.77 0.09 5.46
N LYS A 88 -8.49 0.36 5.76
CA LYS A 88 -8.04 1.68 6.22
C LYS A 88 -8.32 2.75 5.14
N LEU A 89 -7.96 2.49 3.89
CA LEU A 89 -8.20 3.41 2.78
C LEU A 89 -9.70 3.66 2.57
N ILE A 90 -10.52 2.60 2.58
CA ILE A 90 -11.98 2.71 2.42
C ILE A 90 -12.61 3.52 3.54
N SER A 91 -12.14 3.37 4.79
CA SER A 91 -12.66 4.15 5.92
C SER A 91 -12.46 5.67 5.77
N LYS A 92 -11.56 6.10 4.89
CA LYS A 92 -11.24 7.52 4.61
C LYS A 92 -11.79 8.03 3.27
N LYS A 93 -12.48 7.20 2.48
CA LYS A 93 -12.93 7.54 1.12
C LYS A 93 -13.83 8.78 1.05
N ASN A 94 -14.56 9.09 2.13
CA ASN A 94 -15.46 10.24 2.18
C ASN A 94 -14.76 11.56 2.57
N ASN A 95 -13.49 11.49 2.99
CA ASN A 95 -12.73 12.66 3.45
C ASN A 95 -11.94 13.32 2.31
N GLY A 96 -11.67 12.59 1.23
CA GLY A 96 -10.91 13.06 0.08
C GLY A 96 -10.56 11.93 -0.88
N VAL A 97 -9.82 12.27 -1.93
CA VAL A 97 -9.41 11.31 -2.97
C VAL A 97 -8.32 10.39 -2.46
N ILE A 98 -8.51 9.09 -2.68
CA ILE A 98 -7.55 8.03 -2.38
C ILE A 98 -7.40 7.16 -3.64
N ALA A 99 -6.15 6.85 -4.00
CA ALA A 99 -5.84 5.92 -5.09
C ALA A 99 -5.01 4.74 -4.60
N LEU A 100 -5.23 3.57 -5.19
CA LEU A 100 -4.47 2.35 -4.93
C LEU A 100 -3.93 1.77 -6.24
N ASN A 101 -2.60 1.77 -6.36
CA ASN A 101 -1.89 1.20 -7.49
C ASN A 101 -0.93 0.09 -7.03
N PHE A 102 -0.78 -0.93 -7.86
CA PHE A 102 0.11 -2.06 -7.61
C PHE A 102 1.41 -1.92 -8.40
N TRP A 103 2.54 -2.29 -7.77
CA TRP A 103 3.83 -2.35 -8.45
C TRP A 103 4.06 -3.74 -9.05
N GLY A 104 3.66 -3.88 -10.29
CA GLY A 104 3.69 -5.12 -11.03
C GLY A 104 2.42 -5.93 -10.90
N LEU A 105 2.02 -6.55 -12.01
CA LEU A 105 0.78 -7.33 -12.12
C LEU A 105 0.92 -8.70 -11.49
N LYS A 106 2.09 -9.35 -11.65
CA LYS A 106 2.33 -10.73 -11.25
C LYS A 106 3.56 -10.91 -10.38
N ASP A 107 3.58 -12.01 -9.66
CA ASP A 107 4.69 -12.43 -8.82
C ASP A 107 6.02 -12.48 -9.56
N ARG A 108 7.08 -12.06 -8.91
CA ARG A 108 8.44 -12.05 -9.46
C ARG A 108 9.41 -12.76 -8.52
N ASN A 109 10.33 -13.53 -9.10
CA ASN A 109 11.50 -13.99 -8.37
C ASN A 109 12.42 -12.82 -8.06
N GLY A 110 12.98 -12.81 -6.86
CA GLY A 110 14.09 -11.94 -6.53
C GLY A 110 15.25 -12.15 -7.50
N ARG A 111 15.92 -11.07 -7.89
CA ARG A 111 17.20 -11.20 -8.58
C ARG A 111 18.21 -11.84 -7.61
N GLN A 112 19.06 -12.74 -8.09
CA GLN A 112 20.00 -13.59 -7.32
C GLN A 112 20.83 -12.89 -6.23
N LYS A 113 20.93 -11.56 -6.23
CA LYS A 113 21.69 -10.78 -5.23
C LYS A 113 20.94 -10.44 -3.94
N HIS A 114 19.60 -10.59 -3.88
CA HIS A 114 18.81 -10.12 -2.74
C HIS A 114 17.78 -11.10 -2.23
N ASN A 115 17.67 -12.31 -2.77
CA ASN A 115 16.80 -13.41 -2.32
C ASN A 115 15.41 -12.92 -1.80
N LYS A 116 14.78 -11.98 -2.53
CA LYS A 116 13.47 -11.45 -2.15
C LYS A 116 12.47 -11.76 -3.25
N ASN A 117 11.48 -12.55 -2.90
CA ASN A 117 10.32 -12.74 -3.76
C ASN A 117 9.39 -11.54 -3.60
N ILE A 118 8.81 -11.09 -4.71
CA ILE A 118 7.80 -10.02 -4.74
C ILE A 118 6.48 -10.69 -5.09
N LEU A 119 5.53 -10.59 -4.17
CA LEU A 119 4.16 -11.07 -4.38
C LEU A 119 3.28 -9.93 -4.86
N SER A 120 2.49 -10.24 -5.86
CA SER A 120 1.51 -9.33 -6.47
C SER A 120 0.10 -9.94 -6.39
N ILE A 121 -0.83 -9.40 -7.17
CA ILE A 121 -2.23 -9.85 -7.19
C ILE A 121 -2.49 -11.06 -8.11
N TYR A 122 -1.52 -11.42 -8.95
CA TYR A 122 -1.53 -12.63 -9.76
C TYR A 122 -0.24 -13.42 -9.55
N ASP A 123 -0.33 -14.74 -9.66
CA ASP A 123 0.83 -15.63 -9.70
C ASP A 123 1.63 -15.47 -11.01
N ARG A 124 2.71 -16.23 -11.15
CA ARG A 124 3.57 -16.18 -12.36
C ARG A 124 2.87 -16.62 -13.63
N ASN A 125 1.83 -17.43 -13.51
CA ASN A 125 1.03 -17.96 -14.61
C ASN A 125 -0.20 -17.10 -14.90
N LEU A 126 -0.33 -15.95 -14.22
CA LEU A 126 -1.47 -15.05 -14.29
C LEU A 126 -2.77 -15.63 -13.71
N ASN A 127 -2.69 -16.61 -12.81
CA ASN A 127 -3.83 -16.97 -11.98
C ASN A 127 -3.96 -15.95 -10.83
N PRO A 128 -5.19 -15.59 -10.42
CA PRO A 128 -5.38 -14.65 -9.31
C PRO A 128 -4.86 -15.25 -8.00
N ASN A 129 -4.07 -14.47 -7.26
CA ASN A 129 -3.70 -14.78 -5.90
C ASN A 129 -4.88 -14.52 -4.94
N PRO A 130 -5.01 -15.24 -3.81
CA PRO A 130 -6.12 -15.10 -2.86
C PRO A 130 -6.35 -13.66 -2.38
N CYS A 131 -5.30 -12.86 -2.29
CA CYS A 131 -5.40 -11.46 -1.91
C CYS A 131 -6.27 -10.61 -2.85
N LEU A 132 -6.40 -10.99 -4.14
CA LEU A 132 -7.26 -10.28 -5.08
C LEU A 132 -8.74 -10.37 -4.68
N GLU A 133 -9.21 -11.55 -4.30
CA GLU A 133 -10.60 -11.72 -3.83
C GLU A 133 -10.80 -11.03 -2.47
N THR A 134 -9.79 -11.04 -1.60
CA THR A 134 -9.82 -10.27 -0.34
C THR A 134 -10.02 -8.77 -0.61
N ILE A 135 -9.27 -8.20 -1.57
CA ILE A 135 -9.38 -6.79 -1.94
C ILE A 135 -10.78 -6.49 -2.50
N LYS A 136 -11.27 -7.30 -3.42
CA LYS A 136 -12.64 -7.15 -3.98
C LYS A 136 -13.70 -7.18 -2.88
N SER A 137 -13.58 -8.13 -1.93
CA SER A 137 -14.51 -8.23 -0.80
C SER A 137 -14.49 -7.00 0.09
N CYS A 138 -13.32 -6.38 0.31
CA CYS A 138 -13.23 -5.13 1.05
C CYS A 138 -14.01 -4.00 0.37
N PHE A 139 -13.93 -3.87 -0.95
CA PHE A 139 -14.68 -2.85 -1.69
C PHE A 139 -16.18 -3.09 -1.66
N ASN A 140 -16.62 -4.35 -1.81
CA ASN A 140 -18.05 -4.70 -1.79
C ASN A 140 -18.68 -4.48 -0.42
N ASN A 141 -17.92 -4.67 0.67
CA ASN A 141 -18.42 -4.49 2.05
C ASN A 141 -18.29 -3.03 2.55
N GLY A 142 -17.63 -2.19 1.79
CA GLY A 142 -17.40 -0.77 2.12
C GLY A 142 -18.42 0.19 1.52
N GLU A 143 -19.41 -0.34 0.82
CA GLU A 143 -20.58 0.41 0.32
C GLU A 143 -21.63 0.50 1.42
#